data_70e17d5f938d15609e059eccd1918d9c
#
_entry.id   70e17d5f938d15609e059eccd1918d9c
#
_cell.length_a   1.000
_cell.length_b   1.000
_cell.length_c   1.000
_cell.angle_alpha   90.00
_cell.angle_beta   90.00
_cell.angle_gamma   90.00
#
_symmetry.space_group_name_H-M   'P 1'
#
loop_
_entity.id
_entity.type
_entity.pdbx_description
1 polymer ?
#
loop_
_entity_poly.entity_id
_entity_poly.type
_entity_poly.pdbx_seq_one_letter_code
_entity_poly.pdbx_strand_id
1 'polypeptide(L)'
;MYSFDEVKNADPELAKAMEQETGRQNDHIELIASENFVSKAVMAAMGSTLTNKYAEGYPGKRYYGGCQYVDIVEDLARDRAKKLFGCTYANVQPHSGAQANMAVFFALVKPGETVMGMNLDHGGHLSHGSPANISGTYYHIVPYGVNDAGFIDYDEVERIAKECKPKMIIAGASAYCRKIDFKRFREIADEVGAYLMVDMANIAGLVASCYHESPIPYAHVTTTTTHKTLRGPRGGMILSSEEFATEHKLNKAIFPGIQGGPLMHVIAAKALCFKEALDPSFKEYGKRIIDNAQALCKGLQKRGIDIVSGGTDNHLMLVDLAAKGLTGKEVEKWLDDANITANKNTIPNDPQSPFVTSGIRLGTAAVSSRGMNPDDMDQIAEAIAMLIDDHEANTEKAKAIVKELTDKYPLY
;
A
#
# COMPACT_ATOMS: atom_id res chain seq x y z
N MET A 1 -13.28 16.94 -16.61
CA MET A 1 -13.15 17.35 -15.21
C MET A 1 -14.23 16.64 -14.41
N TYR A 2 -13.94 16.17 -13.21
CA TYR A 2 -14.95 15.57 -12.33
C TYR A 2 -15.88 16.69 -11.84
N SER A 3 -17.20 16.53 -11.96
CA SER A 3 -18.17 17.55 -11.53
C SER A 3 -18.63 17.30 -10.10
N PHE A 4 -18.72 18.36 -9.32
CA PHE A 4 -19.30 18.35 -7.96
C PHE A 4 -20.59 19.15 -7.87
N ASP A 5 -21.31 19.31 -8.99
CA ASP A 5 -22.47 20.20 -9.07
C ASP A 5 -23.54 19.87 -8.01
N GLU A 6 -23.84 18.60 -7.79
CA GLU A 6 -24.81 18.18 -6.76
C GLU A 6 -24.34 18.54 -5.34
N VAL A 7 -23.03 18.38 -5.06
CA VAL A 7 -22.45 18.77 -3.77
C VAL A 7 -22.49 20.29 -3.63
N LYS A 8 -22.11 21.02 -4.69
CA LYS A 8 -22.10 22.49 -4.70
C LYS A 8 -23.48 23.11 -4.46
N ASN A 9 -24.53 22.46 -5.00
CA ASN A 9 -25.90 22.89 -4.77
C ASN A 9 -26.37 22.65 -3.33
N ALA A 10 -25.87 21.57 -2.70
CA ALA A 10 -26.22 21.19 -1.34
C ALA A 10 -25.34 21.87 -0.28
N ASP A 11 -24.03 21.94 -0.53
CA ASP A 11 -23.01 22.49 0.37
C ASP A 11 -21.85 23.11 -0.43
N PRO A 12 -21.92 24.42 -0.71
CA PRO A 12 -20.89 25.12 -1.46
C PRO A 12 -19.51 25.15 -0.76
N GLU A 13 -19.47 25.12 0.57
CA GLU A 13 -18.22 25.13 1.34
C GLU A 13 -17.47 23.80 1.18
N LEU A 14 -18.19 22.68 1.30
CA LEU A 14 -17.63 21.36 1.07
C LEU A 14 -17.18 21.20 -0.38
N ALA A 15 -18.00 21.61 -1.36
CA ALA A 15 -17.67 21.54 -2.76
C ALA A 15 -16.37 22.30 -3.08
N LYS A 16 -16.19 23.50 -2.50
CA LYS A 16 -14.98 24.29 -2.64
C LYS A 16 -13.73 23.53 -2.14
N ALA A 17 -13.81 22.87 -0.99
CA ALA A 17 -12.69 22.07 -0.47
C ALA A 17 -12.37 20.88 -1.39
N MET A 18 -13.40 20.21 -1.95
CA MET A 18 -13.24 19.11 -2.90
C MET A 18 -12.60 19.59 -4.22
N GLU A 19 -13.02 20.75 -4.72
CA GLU A 19 -12.44 21.38 -5.92
C GLU A 19 -10.96 21.75 -5.68
N GLN A 20 -10.62 22.29 -4.51
CA GLN A 20 -9.25 22.61 -4.12
C GLN A 20 -8.36 21.36 -4.05
N GLU A 21 -8.85 20.26 -3.47
CA GLU A 21 -8.10 18.99 -3.45
C GLU A 21 -7.92 18.42 -4.86
N THR A 22 -8.93 18.51 -5.73
CA THR A 22 -8.80 18.13 -7.14
C THR A 22 -7.74 18.97 -7.86
N GLY A 23 -7.71 20.27 -7.59
CA GLY A 23 -6.66 21.18 -8.09
C GLY A 23 -5.28 20.76 -7.60
N ARG A 24 -5.12 20.54 -6.30
CA ARG A 24 -3.86 20.04 -5.71
C ARG A 24 -3.37 18.76 -6.39
N GLN A 25 -4.23 17.77 -6.55
CA GLN A 25 -3.86 16.51 -7.23
C GLN A 25 -3.42 16.72 -8.68
N ASN A 26 -4.04 17.66 -9.41
CA ASN A 26 -3.64 17.99 -10.77
C ASN A 26 -2.28 18.69 -10.82
N ASP A 27 -2.03 19.64 -9.91
CA ASP A 27 -0.89 20.54 -9.94
C ASP A 27 0.36 20.00 -9.25
N HIS A 28 0.24 18.89 -8.48
CA HIS A 28 1.33 18.28 -7.75
C HIS A 28 1.84 17.00 -8.43
N ILE A 29 3.12 16.70 -8.23
CA ILE A 29 3.70 15.39 -8.49
C ILE A 29 3.54 14.55 -7.22
N GLU A 30 2.73 13.50 -7.30
CA GLU A 30 2.44 12.60 -6.19
C GLU A 30 3.49 11.47 -6.11
N LEU A 31 4.32 11.50 -5.07
CA LEU A 31 5.35 10.50 -4.80
C LEU A 31 5.13 9.75 -3.48
N ILE A 32 3.99 9.92 -2.80
CA ILE A 32 3.66 9.05 -1.67
C ILE A 32 3.45 7.64 -2.20
N ALA A 33 4.29 6.69 -1.77
CA ALA A 33 4.33 5.32 -2.29
C ALA A 33 3.03 4.53 -2.10
N SER A 34 2.17 4.97 -1.19
CA SER A 34 0.88 4.36 -0.87
C SER A 34 -0.33 5.08 -1.50
N GLU A 35 -0.10 6.04 -2.39
CA GLU A 35 -1.15 6.75 -3.11
C GLU A 35 -1.17 6.40 -4.60
N ASN A 36 -2.35 6.60 -5.22
CA ASN A 36 -2.55 6.34 -6.63
C ASN A 36 -3.79 7.08 -7.15
N PHE A 37 -3.95 7.12 -8.47
CA PHE A 37 -5.11 7.70 -9.14
C PHE A 37 -5.97 6.60 -9.76
N VAL A 38 -7.22 6.51 -9.32
CA VAL A 38 -8.19 5.54 -9.82
C VAL A 38 -8.83 5.98 -11.13
N SER A 39 -9.41 5.06 -11.89
CA SER A 39 -10.18 5.39 -13.09
C SER A 39 -11.50 6.11 -12.76
N LYS A 40 -12.04 6.86 -13.73
CA LYS A 40 -13.38 7.46 -13.61
C LYS A 40 -14.46 6.42 -13.32
N ALA A 41 -14.31 5.20 -13.85
CA ALA A 41 -15.27 4.10 -13.61
C ALA A 41 -15.25 3.65 -12.14
N VAL A 42 -14.07 3.54 -11.53
CA VAL A 42 -13.93 3.23 -10.11
C VAL A 42 -14.57 4.32 -9.24
N MET A 43 -14.35 5.61 -9.55
CA MET A 43 -15.00 6.71 -8.85
C MET A 43 -16.52 6.70 -9.01
N ALA A 44 -17.03 6.40 -10.21
CA ALA A 44 -18.47 6.30 -10.45
C ALA A 44 -19.11 5.18 -9.64
N ALA A 45 -18.46 4.03 -9.50
CA ALA A 45 -18.94 2.94 -8.65
C ALA A 45 -18.96 3.34 -7.16
N MET A 46 -17.96 4.08 -6.70
CA MET A 46 -17.92 4.62 -5.32
C MET A 46 -19.09 5.55 -5.02
N GLY A 47 -19.52 6.36 -5.99
CA GLY A 47 -20.67 7.27 -5.88
C GLY A 47 -22.02 6.65 -6.23
N SER A 48 -22.13 5.33 -6.33
CA SER A 48 -23.37 4.66 -6.74
C SER A 48 -24.39 4.49 -5.61
N THR A 49 -25.63 4.17 -6.00
CA THR A 49 -26.74 3.88 -5.07
C THR A 49 -26.52 2.65 -4.19
N LEU A 50 -25.48 1.87 -4.47
CA LEU A 50 -25.10 0.71 -3.64
C LEU A 50 -24.71 1.11 -2.20
N THR A 51 -24.35 2.38 -1.98
CA THR A 51 -24.14 2.94 -0.64
C THR A 51 -25.37 2.82 0.26
N ASN A 52 -26.58 2.74 -0.32
CA ASN A 52 -27.84 2.67 0.43
C ASN A 52 -28.15 1.25 0.94
N LYS A 53 -27.43 0.22 0.45
CA LYS A 53 -27.81 -1.18 0.70
C LYS A 53 -27.08 -1.81 1.86
N TYR A 54 -27.86 -2.24 2.87
CA TYR A 54 -27.36 -3.05 3.98
C TYR A 54 -27.30 -4.52 3.60
N ALA A 55 -26.12 -5.16 3.74
CA ALA A 55 -25.89 -6.51 3.22
C ALA A 55 -25.05 -7.38 4.17
N GLU A 56 -25.35 -7.36 5.47
CA GLU A 56 -24.68 -8.24 6.46
C GLU A 56 -24.77 -9.73 6.06
N GLY A 57 -23.72 -10.47 6.28
CA GLY A 57 -23.54 -11.83 5.82
C GLY A 57 -22.76 -11.89 4.51
N TYR A 58 -23.02 -12.90 3.71
CA TYR A 58 -22.30 -13.19 2.47
C TYR A 58 -23.28 -13.55 1.34
N PRO A 59 -22.88 -13.53 0.05
CA PRO A 59 -23.75 -13.88 -1.06
C PRO A 59 -24.51 -15.18 -0.82
N GLY A 60 -25.83 -15.15 -1.03
CA GLY A 60 -26.74 -16.27 -0.78
C GLY A 60 -27.03 -16.58 0.68
N LYS A 61 -26.38 -15.89 1.63
CA LYS A 61 -26.54 -16.08 3.09
C LYS A 61 -26.55 -14.72 3.80
N ARG A 62 -27.43 -13.81 3.37
CA ARG A 62 -27.57 -12.49 3.96
C ARG A 62 -28.57 -12.49 5.13
N TYR A 63 -28.39 -11.55 6.03
CA TYR A 63 -29.34 -11.32 7.14
C TYR A 63 -30.52 -10.43 6.74
N TYR A 64 -30.45 -9.78 5.57
CA TYR A 64 -31.45 -8.83 5.07
C TYR A 64 -31.96 -9.24 3.70
N GLY A 65 -33.21 -8.87 3.40
CA GLY A 65 -33.80 -9.03 2.08
C GLY A 65 -33.27 -8.03 1.04
N GLY A 66 -33.58 -8.26 -0.23
CA GLY A 66 -33.24 -7.35 -1.32
C GLY A 66 -31.76 -7.37 -1.74
N CYS A 67 -31.04 -8.47 -1.46
CA CYS A 67 -29.60 -8.59 -1.71
C CYS A 67 -29.26 -9.27 -3.04
N GLN A 68 -30.23 -9.66 -3.87
CA GLN A 68 -30.00 -10.42 -5.09
C GLN A 68 -29.01 -9.76 -6.05
N TYR A 69 -28.93 -8.44 -6.13
CA TYR A 69 -28.02 -7.71 -7.01
C TYR A 69 -26.67 -7.43 -6.35
N VAL A 70 -26.65 -7.12 -5.05
CA VAL A 70 -25.37 -6.93 -4.33
C VAL A 70 -24.63 -8.24 -4.15
N ASP A 71 -25.31 -9.38 -4.15
CA ASP A 71 -24.69 -10.69 -4.20
C ASP A 71 -23.89 -10.88 -5.51
N ILE A 72 -24.45 -10.48 -6.64
CA ILE A 72 -23.76 -10.50 -7.94
C ILE A 72 -22.51 -9.61 -7.89
N VAL A 73 -22.62 -8.42 -7.30
CA VAL A 73 -21.49 -7.47 -7.17
C VAL A 73 -20.37 -8.07 -6.34
N GLU A 74 -20.69 -8.65 -5.18
CA GLU A 74 -19.68 -9.25 -4.30
C GLU A 74 -19.05 -10.50 -4.91
N ASP A 75 -19.84 -11.36 -5.56
CA ASP A 75 -19.32 -12.53 -6.26
C ASP A 75 -18.40 -12.15 -7.42
N LEU A 76 -18.74 -11.13 -8.21
CA LEU A 76 -17.85 -10.59 -9.25
C LEU A 76 -16.49 -10.12 -8.66
N ALA A 77 -16.52 -9.44 -7.53
CA ALA A 77 -15.30 -8.99 -6.88
C ALA A 77 -14.45 -10.16 -6.37
N ARG A 78 -15.09 -11.15 -5.71
CA ARG A 78 -14.43 -12.35 -5.20
C ARG A 78 -13.82 -13.20 -6.32
N ASP A 79 -14.58 -13.47 -7.39
CA ASP A 79 -14.11 -14.30 -8.49
C ASP A 79 -12.98 -13.64 -9.29
N ARG A 80 -13.06 -12.32 -9.50
CA ARG A 80 -12.00 -11.56 -10.15
C ARG A 80 -10.73 -11.52 -9.28
N ALA A 81 -10.87 -11.34 -7.97
CA ALA A 81 -9.73 -11.40 -7.05
C ALA A 81 -9.05 -12.78 -7.05
N LYS A 82 -9.84 -13.87 -6.97
CA LYS A 82 -9.31 -15.23 -7.06
C LYS A 82 -8.58 -15.48 -8.38
N LYS A 83 -9.14 -15.04 -9.50
CA LYS A 83 -8.52 -15.17 -10.82
C LYS A 83 -7.23 -14.33 -10.92
N LEU A 84 -7.25 -13.10 -10.41
CA LEU A 84 -6.13 -12.17 -10.50
C LEU A 84 -4.89 -12.67 -9.75
N PHE A 85 -5.10 -13.24 -8.56
CA PHE A 85 -4.02 -13.65 -7.67
C PHE A 85 -3.76 -15.17 -7.67
N GLY A 86 -4.60 -15.96 -8.33
CA GLY A 86 -4.41 -17.41 -8.42
C GLY A 86 -4.69 -18.16 -7.12
N CYS A 87 -5.67 -17.72 -6.34
CA CYS A 87 -6.09 -18.35 -5.09
C CYS A 87 -7.52 -18.92 -5.19
N THR A 88 -7.92 -19.74 -4.21
CA THR A 88 -9.26 -20.35 -4.20
C THR A 88 -10.26 -19.67 -3.28
N TYR A 89 -9.76 -18.80 -2.38
CA TYR A 89 -10.57 -18.01 -1.46
C TYR A 89 -10.23 -16.53 -1.56
N ALA A 90 -11.27 -15.68 -1.53
CA ALA A 90 -11.15 -14.24 -1.40
C ALA A 90 -12.28 -13.68 -0.53
N ASN A 91 -11.97 -12.83 0.43
CA ASN A 91 -12.92 -12.00 1.15
C ASN A 91 -12.65 -10.53 0.83
N VAL A 92 -13.63 -9.87 0.22
CA VAL A 92 -13.53 -8.48 -0.27
C VAL A 92 -14.22 -7.47 0.65
N GLN A 93 -14.75 -7.93 1.78
CA GLN A 93 -15.47 -7.09 2.74
C GLN A 93 -14.59 -6.22 3.66
N PRO A 94 -13.30 -6.49 3.93
CA PRO A 94 -12.51 -5.61 4.80
C PRO A 94 -12.57 -4.15 4.32
N HIS A 95 -12.92 -3.23 5.25
CA HIS A 95 -13.01 -1.80 4.95
C HIS A 95 -11.65 -1.16 4.73
N SER A 96 -10.59 -1.74 5.30
CA SER A 96 -9.20 -1.30 5.16
C SER A 96 -8.23 -2.47 5.25
N GLY A 97 -6.95 -2.24 4.88
CA GLY A 97 -5.89 -3.21 5.11
C GLY A 97 -5.68 -3.52 6.58
N ALA A 98 -5.78 -2.53 7.46
CA ALA A 98 -5.67 -2.73 8.90
C ALA A 98 -6.78 -3.67 9.44
N GLN A 99 -8.00 -3.54 8.94
CA GLN A 99 -9.09 -4.44 9.33
C GLN A 99 -8.93 -5.84 8.73
N ALA A 100 -8.38 -5.97 7.52
CA ALA A 100 -8.01 -7.27 6.97
C ALA A 100 -6.96 -7.97 7.87
N ASN A 101 -5.92 -7.25 8.27
CA ASN A 101 -4.91 -7.75 9.20
C ASN A 101 -5.53 -8.14 10.56
N MET A 102 -6.36 -7.27 11.12
CA MET A 102 -7.06 -7.53 12.38
C MET A 102 -7.90 -8.80 12.34
N ALA A 103 -8.62 -9.04 11.24
CA ALA A 103 -9.41 -10.26 11.08
C ALA A 103 -8.55 -11.52 11.08
N VAL A 104 -7.36 -11.45 10.46
CA VAL A 104 -6.40 -12.56 10.47
C VAL A 104 -5.85 -12.80 11.88
N PHE A 105 -5.46 -11.74 12.60
CA PHE A 105 -5.08 -11.87 14.01
C PHE A 105 -6.20 -12.51 14.83
N PHE A 106 -7.42 -12.00 14.70
CA PHE A 106 -8.58 -12.51 15.42
C PHE A 106 -8.88 -14.00 15.13
N ALA A 107 -8.64 -14.43 13.88
CA ALA A 107 -8.86 -15.81 13.47
C ALA A 107 -7.78 -16.78 13.95
N LEU A 108 -6.51 -16.36 13.96
CA LEU A 108 -5.36 -17.25 14.09
C LEU A 108 -4.62 -17.14 15.43
N VAL A 109 -4.74 -16.02 16.13
CA VAL A 109 -3.91 -15.69 17.29
C VAL A 109 -4.78 -15.26 18.46
N LYS A 110 -4.51 -15.79 19.64
CA LYS A 110 -5.18 -15.36 20.87
C LYS A 110 -4.47 -14.16 21.49
N PRO A 111 -5.18 -13.29 22.22
CA PRO A 111 -4.55 -12.21 22.98
C PRO A 111 -3.42 -12.73 23.86
N GLY A 112 -2.27 -12.05 23.83
CA GLY A 112 -1.08 -12.43 24.58
C GLY A 112 -0.16 -13.44 23.88
N GLU A 113 -0.58 -14.11 22.82
CA GLU A 113 0.31 -14.97 22.03
C GLU A 113 1.33 -14.16 21.24
N THR A 114 2.47 -14.77 20.93
CA THR A 114 3.59 -14.14 20.24
C THR A 114 3.36 -14.07 18.73
N VAL A 115 3.62 -12.89 18.16
CA VAL A 115 3.61 -12.63 16.71
C VAL A 115 4.92 -11.95 16.33
N MET A 116 5.53 -12.40 15.24
CA MET A 116 6.68 -11.72 14.66
C MET A 116 6.23 -10.84 13.49
N GLY A 117 6.78 -9.62 13.41
CA GLY A 117 6.58 -8.69 12.31
C GLY A 117 7.81 -7.83 12.09
N MET A 118 7.90 -7.16 10.93
CA MET A 118 9.01 -6.24 10.67
C MET A 118 8.97 -5.06 11.63
N ASN A 119 10.13 -4.69 12.17
CA ASN A 119 10.31 -3.50 13.00
C ASN A 119 9.81 -2.25 12.27
N LEU A 120 9.09 -1.39 12.98
CA LEU A 120 8.55 -0.12 12.44
C LEU A 120 9.66 0.78 11.88
N ASP A 121 10.77 0.89 12.60
CA ASP A 121 11.91 1.72 12.20
C ASP A 121 12.66 1.15 10.98
N HIS A 122 12.43 -0.12 10.66
CA HIS A 122 12.99 -0.80 9.49
C HIS A 122 11.98 -0.96 8.34
N GLY A 123 10.84 -0.28 8.41
CA GLY A 123 9.85 -0.27 7.35
C GLY A 123 8.59 -1.10 7.60
N GLY A 124 8.38 -1.62 8.80
CA GLY A 124 7.16 -2.33 9.18
C GLY A 124 5.90 -1.44 9.13
N HIS A 125 4.72 -2.07 9.04
CA HIS A 125 3.45 -1.36 9.08
C HIS A 125 2.92 -1.25 10.52
N LEU A 126 2.19 -0.16 10.84
CA LEU A 126 1.61 0.05 12.16
C LEU A 126 0.74 -1.14 12.63
N SER A 127 -0.03 -1.75 11.73
CA SER A 127 -0.88 -2.90 12.06
C SER A 127 -0.14 -4.25 12.15
N HIS A 128 1.18 -4.25 12.08
CA HIS A 128 2.03 -5.43 12.29
C HIS A 128 2.64 -5.50 13.70
N GLY A 129 2.17 -4.68 14.64
CA GLY A 129 2.62 -4.76 16.03
C GLY A 129 3.03 -3.44 16.68
N SER A 130 2.68 -2.28 16.10
CA SER A 130 2.92 -1.00 16.76
C SER A 130 2.23 -0.96 18.14
N PRO A 131 2.92 -0.47 19.19
CA PRO A 131 2.31 -0.29 20.51
C PRO A 131 1.07 0.62 20.51
N ALA A 132 0.97 1.52 19.53
CA ALA A 132 -0.18 2.40 19.35
C ALA A 132 -1.34 1.74 18.59
N ASN A 133 -1.14 0.52 18.07
CA ASN A 133 -2.12 -0.22 17.31
C ASN A 133 -2.66 -1.40 18.13
N ILE A 134 -3.87 -1.83 17.84
CA ILE A 134 -4.49 -2.98 18.49
C ILE A 134 -3.61 -4.23 18.41
N SER A 135 -2.84 -4.42 17.33
CA SER A 135 -1.89 -5.52 17.19
C SER A 135 -0.81 -5.50 18.27
N GLY A 136 -0.23 -4.35 18.59
CA GLY A 136 0.76 -4.23 19.66
C GLY A 136 0.17 -4.14 21.06
N THR A 137 -1.14 -3.81 21.17
CA THR A 137 -1.83 -3.71 22.46
C THR A 137 -2.26 -5.09 23.00
N TYR A 138 -2.72 -5.98 22.13
CA TYR A 138 -3.31 -7.27 22.55
C TYR A 138 -2.39 -8.46 22.37
N TYR A 139 -1.32 -8.35 21.56
CA TYR A 139 -0.44 -9.47 21.26
C TYR A 139 1.00 -9.16 21.69
N HIS A 140 1.76 -10.22 21.98
CA HIS A 140 3.17 -10.10 22.28
C HIS A 140 3.97 -10.01 20.98
N ILE A 141 4.51 -8.83 20.66
CA ILE A 141 5.19 -8.58 19.39
C ILE A 141 6.69 -8.73 19.55
N VAL A 142 7.30 -9.57 18.71
CA VAL A 142 8.75 -9.72 18.60
C VAL A 142 9.17 -9.26 17.20
N PRO A 143 9.88 -8.13 17.06
CA PRO A 143 10.24 -7.60 15.77
C PRO A 143 11.44 -8.34 15.16
N TYR A 144 11.46 -8.46 13.83
CA TYR A 144 12.67 -8.69 13.03
C TYR A 144 13.00 -7.44 12.22
N GLY A 145 14.24 -7.34 11.71
CA GLY A 145 14.70 -6.15 11.03
C GLY A 145 15.44 -6.42 9.73
N VAL A 146 16.15 -5.38 9.31
CA VAL A 146 17.11 -5.42 8.21
C VAL A 146 18.53 -5.33 8.76
N ASN A 147 19.51 -5.84 8.00
CA ASN A 147 20.92 -5.69 8.30
C ASN A 147 21.42 -4.26 7.99
N ASP A 148 22.69 -3.98 8.27
CA ASP A 148 23.30 -2.65 8.05
C ASP A 148 23.28 -2.22 6.57
N ALA A 149 23.16 -3.15 5.63
CA ALA A 149 23.02 -2.86 4.21
C ALA A 149 21.55 -2.60 3.79
N GLY A 150 20.60 -2.64 4.71
CA GLY A 150 19.17 -2.38 4.46
C GLY A 150 18.40 -3.57 3.86
N PHE A 151 18.90 -4.79 3.98
CA PHE A 151 18.23 -6.02 3.51
C PHE A 151 17.69 -6.84 4.69
N ILE A 152 16.55 -7.50 4.49
CA ILE A 152 16.04 -8.48 5.46
C ILE A 152 17.09 -9.56 5.67
N ASP A 153 17.48 -9.77 6.92
CA ASP A 153 18.40 -10.82 7.32
C ASP A 153 17.59 -12.08 7.69
N TYR A 154 17.46 -13.00 6.73
CA TYR A 154 16.64 -14.20 6.93
C TYR A 154 17.21 -15.16 7.96
N ASP A 155 18.53 -15.18 8.16
CA ASP A 155 19.15 -16.01 9.20
C ASP A 155 18.83 -15.47 10.59
N GLU A 156 18.80 -14.14 10.72
CA GLU A 156 18.35 -13.49 11.95
C GLU A 156 16.84 -13.67 12.19
N VAL A 157 16.01 -13.60 11.14
CA VAL A 157 14.58 -13.93 11.23
C VAL A 157 14.38 -15.33 11.74
N GLU A 158 15.13 -16.33 11.23
CA GLU A 158 15.07 -17.72 11.66
C GLU A 158 15.52 -17.88 13.11
N ARG A 159 16.63 -17.24 13.49
CA ARG A 159 17.13 -17.27 14.87
C ARG A 159 16.09 -16.75 15.85
N ILE A 160 15.52 -15.58 15.58
CA ILE A 160 14.47 -14.96 16.42
C ILE A 160 13.23 -15.89 16.49
N ALA A 161 12.79 -16.45 15.36
CA ALA A 161 11.64 -17.34 15.31
C ALA A 161 11.84 -18.59 16.18
N LYS A 162 13.04 -19.20 16.15
CA LYS A 162 13.39 -20.35 17.00
C LYS A 162 13.38 -20.03 18.50
N GLU A 163 13.82 -18.83 18.84
CA GLU A 163 13.85 -18.37 20.23
C GLU A 163 12.45 -18.06 20.77
N CYS A 164 11.66 -17.26 20.05
CA CYS A 164 10.36 -16.79 20.55
C CYS A 164 9.16 -17.71 20.22
N LYS A 165 9.33 -18.63 19.27
CA LYS A 165 8.30 -19.60 18.83
C LYS A 165 6.95 -18.94 18.59
N PRO A 166 6.85 -18.01 17.62
CA PRO A 166 5.66 -17.22 17.42
C PRO A 166 4.50 -18.09 16.93
N LYS A 167 3.27 -17.68 17.23
CA LYS A 167 2.07 -18.27 16.65
C LYS A 167 1.90 -17.90 15.18
N MET A 168 2.35 -16.69 14.82
CA MET A 168 2.27 -16.16 13.46
C MET A 168 3.50 -15.30 13.13
N ILE A 169 3.99 -15.43 11.90
CA ILE A 169 5.01 -14.56 11.32
C ILE A 169 4.34 -13.73 10.23
N ILE A 170 4.55 -12.41 10.25
CA ILE A 170 4.05 -11.47 9.24
C ILE A 170 5.21 -11.06 8.35
N ALA A 171 5.13 -11.37 7.06
CA ALA A 171 5.99 -10.83 6.02
C ALA A 171 5.25 -9.70 5.28
N GLY A 172 5.99 -8.66 4.89
CA GLY A 172 5.44 -7.47 4.24
C GLY A 172 5.90 -6.20 4.94
N ALA A 173 5.95 -5.12 4.18
CA ALA A 173 6.50 -3.85 4.64
C ALA A 173 5.83 -2.64 3.98
N SER A 174 5.94 -1.48 4.64
CA SER A 174 5.50 -0.18 4.13
C SER A 174 6.64 0.62 3.48
N ALA A 175 7.89 0.35 3.85
CA ALA A 175 9.06 1.11 3.41
C ALA A 175 10.28 0.22 3.12
N TYR A 176 10.07 -0.97 2.59
CA TYR A 176 11.14 -1.87 2.16
C TYR A 176 11.27 -1.87 0.64
N CYS A 177 12.47 -1.53 0.15
CA CYS A 177 12.71 -1.25 -1.26
C CYS A 177 13.08 -2.49 -2.08
N ARG A 178 13.30 -3.64 -1.44
CA ARG A 178 13.81 -4.85 -2.09
C ARG A 178 12.75 -5.93 -2.20
N LYS A 179 13.03 -6.96 -2.98
CA LYS A 179 12.19 -8.16 -3.05
C LYS A 179 12.16 -8.88 -1.71
N ILE A 180 11.01 -9.45 -1.38
CA ILE A 180 10.82 -10.28 -0.20
C ILE A 180 10.78 -11.73 -0.66
N ASP A 181 11.61 -12.58 -0.04
CA ASP A 181 11.62 -14.03 -0.27
C ASP A 181 10.54 -14.70 0.60
N PHE A 182 9.34 -14.85 0.04
CA PHE A 182 8.21 -15.48 0.73
C PHE A 182 8.41 -16.97 0.95
N LYS A 183 9.19 -17.64 0.09
CA LYS A 183 9.53 -19.04 0.26
C LYS A 183 10.38 -19.24 1.51
N ARG A 184 11.39 -18.40 1.70
CA ARG A 184 12.24 -18.45 2.89
C ARG A 184 11.44 -18.17 4.19
N PHE A 185 10.54 -17.18 4.16
CA PHE A 185 9.64 -16.94 5.27
C PHE A 185 8.76 -18.16 5.57
N ARG A 186 8.27 -18.86 4.54
CA ARG A 186 7.47 -20.07 4.72
C ARG A 186 8.29 -21.20 5.35
N GLU A 187 9.50 -21.43 4.91
CA GLU A 187 10.41 -22.44 5.48
C GLU A 187 10.64 -22.17 6.98
N ILE A 188 10.93 -20.92 7.35
CA ILE A 188 11.10 -20.51 8.75
C ILE A 188 9.81 -20.73 9.55
N ALA A 189 8.66 -20.35 9.02
CA ALA A 189 7.37 -20.53 9.69
C ALA A 189 7.06 -22.00 9.95
N ASP A 190 7.28 -22.86 8.95
CA ASP A 190 7.06 -24.32 9.09
C ASP A 190 7.99 -24.94 10.12
N GLU A 191 9.25 -24.51 10.20
CA GLU A 191 10.23 -25.02 11.15
C GLU A 191 9.83 -24.78 12.62
N VAL A 192 9.18 -23.64 12.89
CA VAL A 192 8.72 -23.28 14.25
C VAL A 192 7.24 -23.57 14.51
N GLY A 193 6.52 -24.10 13.51
CA GLY A 193 5.08 -24.38 13.60
C GLY A 193 4.20 -23.13 13.64
N ALA A 194 4.65 -22.04 13.03
CA ALA A 194 3.91 -20.77 12.94
C ALA A 194 3.07 -20.67 11.67
N TYR A 195 2.00 -19.87 11.73
CA TYR A 195 1.33 -19.43 10.50
C TYR A 195 2.17 -18.35 9.80
N LEU A 196 2.23 -18.39 8.47
CA LEU A 196 2.76 -17.28 7.66
C LEU A 196 1.59 -16.45 7.14
N MET A 197 1.51 -15.22 7.60
CA MET A 197 0.67 -14.17 7.02
C MET A 197 1.56 -13.28 6.15
N VAL A 198 1.12 -12.98 4.93
CA VAL A 198 1.78 -11.98 4.09
C VAL A 198 0.87 -10.80 3.87
N ASP A 199 1.31 -9.61 4.25
CA ASP A 199 0.66 -8.35 3.89
C ASP A 199 1.35 -7.78 2.64
N MET A 200 0.71 -7.96 1.47
CA MET A 200 1.25 -7.47 0.20
C MET A 200 0.71 -6.11 -0.22
N ALA A 201 0.13 -5.34 0.71
CA ALA A 201 -0.58 -4.10 0.40
C ALA A 201 0.20 -3.14 -0.50
N ASN A 202 1.50 -2.94 -0.23
CA ASN A 202 2.32 -2.04 -1.03
C ASN A 202 2.62 -2.57 -2.43
N ILE A 203 2.78 -3.87 -2.58
CA ILE A 203 3.23 -4.52 -3.81
C ILE A 203 2.11 -5.25 -4.57
N ALA A 204 0.86 -5.19 -4.13
CA ALA A 204 -0.23 -5.96 -4.72
C ALA A 204 -0.41 -5.75 -6.22
N GLY A 205 -0.24 -4.51 -6.72
CA GLY A 205 -0.26 -4.22 -8.15
C GLY A 205 0.92 -4.83 -8.91
N LEU A 206 2.10 -4.91 -8.28
CA LEU A 206 3.28 -5.55 -8.86
C LEU A 206 3.14 -7.07 -8.89
N VAL A 207 2.52 -7.66 -7.86
CA VAL A 207 2.17 -9.08 -7.84
C VAL A 207 1.15 -9.39 -8.95
N ALA A 208 0.08 -8.58 -9.05
CA ALA A 208 -0.96 -8.75 -10.08
C ALA A 208 -0.41 -8.62 -11.51
N SER A 209 0.59 -7.76 -11.72
CA SER A 209 1.27 -7.56 -13.01
C SER A 209 2.49 -8.46 -13.24
N CYS A 210 2.81 -9.35 -12.30
CA CYS A 210 3.94 -10.29 -12.34
C CYS A 210 5.33 -9.62 -12.30
N TYR A 211 5.46 -8.43 -11.72
CA TYR A 211 6.74 -7.75 -11.48
C TYR A 211 7.28 -7.93 -10.06
N HIS A 212 6.52 -8.57 -9.19
CA HIS A 212 6.97 -9.11 -7.91
C HIS A 212 6.46 -10.54 -7.76
N GLU A 213 7.23 -11.40 -7.09
CA GLU A 213 6.80 -12.76 -6.79
C GLU A 213 5.51 -12.76 -5.96
N SER A 214 4.62 -13.72 -6.27
CA SER A 214 3.37 -13.87 -5.57
C SER A 214 3.58 -14.58 -4.22
N PRO A 215 3.03 -14.05 -3.12
CA PRO A 215 3.05 -14.74 -1.83
C PRO A 215 2.08 -15.93 -1.75
N ILE A 216 1.09 -16.00 -2.64
CA ILE A 216 -0.01 -16.98 -2.58
C ILE A 216 0.47 -18.44 -2.48
N PRO A 217 1.51 -18.89 -3.20
CA PRO A 217 1.99 -20.27 -3.07
C PRO A 217 2.63 -20.60 -1.70
N TYR A 218 3.02 -19.60 -0.95
CA TYR A 218 3.79 -19.77 0.28
C TYR A 218 3.01 -19.39 1.54
N ALA A 219 2.21 -18.34 1.48
CA ALA A 219 1.47 -17.84 2.63
C ALA A 219 0.29 -18.75 3.00
N HIS A 220 0.02 -18.92 4.28
CA HIS A 220 -1.23 -19.51 4.75
C HIS A 220 -2.40 -18.55 4.49
N VAL A 221 -2.16 -17.27 4.68
CA VAL A 221 -3.12 -16.20 4.42
C VAL A 221 -2.39 -14.95 3.93
N THR A 222 -2.98 -14.28 2.94
CA THR A 222 -2.45 -13.03 2.39
C THR A 222 -3.48 -11.93 2.59
N THR A 223 -3.03 -10.79 3.10
CA THR A 223 -3.85 -9.58 3.19
C THR A 223 -3.33 -8.53 2.23
N THR A 224 -4.18 -7.60 1.84
CA THR A 224 -3.79 -6.46 1.01
C THR A 224 -4.74 -5.30 1.17
N THR A 225 -4.28 -4.11 0.81
CA THR A 225 -5.13 -2.98 0.42
C THR A 225 -5.46 -3.05 -1.07
N THR A 226 -6.46 -2.31 -1.51
CA THR A 226 -6.85 -2.24 -2.92
C THR A 226 -6.42 -0.93 -3.60
N HIS A 227 -5.92 0.07 -2.86
CA HIS A 227 -5.75 1.46 -3.30
C HIS A 227 -4.31 1.94 -3.53
N LYS A 228 -3.29 1.07 -3.35
CA LYS A 228 -1.89 1.42 -3.57
C LYS A 228 -1.48 1.08 -5.01
N THR A 229 -0.46 0.25 -5.20
CA THR A 229 -0.06 -0.19 -6.54
C THR A 229 -1.16 -0.90 -7.33
N LEU A 230 -2.14 -1.50 -6.66
CA LEU A 230 -3.28 -2.15 -7.31
C LEU A 230 -4.26 -1.15 -7.96
N ARG A 231 -4.18 0.15 -7.63
CA ARG A 231 -4.90 1.25 -8.29
C ARG A 231 -6.43 1.15 -8.19
N GLY A 232 -6.92 0.69 -7.05
CA GLY A 232 -8.37 0.55 -6.80
C GLY A 232 -8.89 1.51 -5.72
N PRO A 233 -10.14 1.32 -5.27
CA PRO A 233 -10.72 2.11 -4.20
C PRO A 233 -10.00 1.83 -2.88
N ARG A 234 -10.10 2.75 -1.93
CA ARG A 234 -9.63 2.51 -0.56
C ARG A 234 -10.42 1.37 0.06
N GLY A 235 -9.70 0.34 0.50
CA GLY A 235 -10.29 -0.87 1.07
C GLY A 235 -9.23 -1.93 1.35
N GLY A 236 -9.65 -3.06 1.90
CA GLY A 236 -8.82 -4.23 2.17
C GLY A 236 -9.38 -5.51 1.55
N MET A 237 -8.59 -6.57 1.59
CA MET A 237 -8.96 -7.89 1.09
C MET A 237 -8.14 -8.97 1.80
N ILE A 238 -8.72 -10.16 1.93
CA ILE A 238 -8.04 -11.36 2.44
C ILE A 238 -8.10 -12.44 1.35
N LEU A 239 -6.96 -13.07 1.09
CA LEU A 239 -6.79 -14.16 0.12
C LEU A 239 -6.20 -15.39 0.82
N SER A 240 -6.64 -16.58 0.43
CA SER A 240 -6.13 -17.83 0.98
C SER A 240 -6.54 -19.03 0.11
N SER A 241 -6.27 -20.24 0.58
CA SER A 241 -7.00 -21.42 0.10
C SER A 241 -8.37 -21.51 0.77
N GLU A 242 -9.35 -22.08 0.06
CA GLU A 242 -10.70 -22.31 0.59
C GLU A 242 -10.67 -23.24 1.81
N GLU A 243 -9.77 -24.24 1.81
CA GLU A 243 -9.57 -25.17 2.92
C GLU A 243 -9.15 -24.42 4.18
N PHE A 244 -8.05 -23.65 4.10
CA PHE A 244 -7.54 -22.86 5.23
C PHE A 244 -8.55 -21.84 5.73
N ALA A 245 -9.21 -21.14 4.82
CA ALA A 245 -10.20 -20.14 5.17
C ALA A 245 -11.42 -20.71 5.88
N THR A 246 -11.85 -21.91 5.51
CA THR A 246 -12.97 -22.63 6.14
C THR A 246 -12.58 -23.14 7.50
N GLU A 247 -11.44 -23.81 7.63
CA GLU A 247 -10.90 -24.33 8.89
C GLU A 247 -10.77 -23.23 9.95
N HIS A 248 -10.16 -22.10 9.54
CA HIS A 248 -9.90 -20.97 10.44
C HIS A 248 -11.01 -19.91 10.45
N LYS A 249 -12.13 -20.16 9.78
CA LYS A 249 -13.36 -19.32 9.80
C LYS A 249 -13.09 -17.86 9.44
N LEU A 250 -12.28 -17.60 8.41
CA LEU A 250 -11.89 -16.23 8.02
C LEU A 250 -13.10 -15.33 7.69
N ASN A 251 -14.17 -15.89 7.10
CA ASN A 251 -15.40 -15.13 6.89
C ASN A 251 -16.03 -14.66 8.21
N LYS A 252 -16.04 -15.52 9.23
CA LYS A 252 -16.58 -15.15 10.56
C LYS A 252 -15.69 -14.14 11.27
N ALA A 253 -14.40 -14.14 11.02
CA ALA A 253 -13.48 -13.17 11.59
C ALA A 253 -13.77 -11.75 11.06
N ILE A 254 -14.21 -11.62 9.82
CA ILE A 254 -14.70 -10.35 9.28
C ILE A 254 -16.11 -10.07 9.80
N PHE A 255 -17.09 -10.90 9.45
CA PHE A 255 -18.46 -10.70 9.87
C PHE A 255 -18.97 -11.97 10.59
N PRO A 256 -19.45 -11.87 11.84
CA PRO A 256 -19.60 -10.64 12.65
C PRO A 256 -18.40 -10.28 13.54
N GLY A 257 -17.21 -10.87 13.30
CA GLY A 257 -16.07 -10.78 14.22
C GLY A 257 -15.60 -9.35 14.49
N ILE A 258 -15.27 -8.59 13.45
CA ILE A 258 -14.74 -7.23 13.58
C ILE A 258 -15.50 -6.18 12.79
N GLN A 259 -16.39 -6.56 11.88
CA GLN A 259 -17.20 -5.66 11.06
C GLN A 259 -18.68 -6.03 11.14
N GLY A 260 -19.55 -5.06 10.80
CA GLY A 260 -20.96 -5.23 10.51
C GLY A 260 -21.22 -5.23 9.01
N GLY A 261 -22.15 -4.36 8.52
CA GLY A 261 -22.51 -4.28 7.11
C GLY A 261 -21.33 -3.93 6.19
N PRO A 262 -21.15 -4.68 5.08
CA PRO A 262 -20.15 -4.37 4.10
C PRO A 262 -20.47 -3.11 3.31
N LEU A 263 -19.44 -2.44 2.79
CA LEU A 263 -19.58 -1.24 1.96
C LEU A 263 -19.76 -1.67 0.50
N MET A 264 -21.01 -1.87 0.06
CA MET A 264 -21.30 -2.46 -1.25
C MET A 264 -20.85 -1.59 -2.43
N HIS A 265 -20.86 -0.25 -2.30
CA HIS A 265 -20.32 0.68 -3.29
C HIS A 265 -18.77 0.54 -3.41
N VAL A 266 -18.08 0.29 -2.31
CA VAL A 266 -16.63 0.02 -2.33
C VAL A 266 -16.34 -1.35 -2.95
N ILE A 267 -17.15 -2.37 -2.66
CA ILE A 267 -17.00 -3.71 -3.26
C ILE A 267 -17.23 -3.67 -4.77
N ALA A 268 -18.20 -2.87 -5.24
CA ALA A 268 -18.40 -2.63 -6.68
C ALA A 268 -17.16 -1.99 -7.33
N ALA A 269 -16.58 -1.00 -6.67
CA ALA A 269 -15.36 -0.36 -7.13
C ALA A 269 -14.14 -1.32 -7.10
N LYS A 270 -14.05 -2.22 -6.11
CA LYS A 270 -13.07 -3.32 -6.10
C LYS A 270 -13.27 -4.27 -7.29
N ALA A 271 -14.50 -4.63 -7.59
CA ALA A 271 -14.83 -5.49 -8.75
C ALA A 271 -14.36 -4.86 -10.07
N LEU A 272 -14.49 -3.53 -10.23
CA LEU A 272 -13.94 -2.79 -11.37
C LEU A 272 -12.42 -2.77 -11.37
N CYS A 273 -11.81 -2.44 -10.25
CA CYS A 273 -10.35 -2.46 -10.09
C CYS A 273 -9.75 -3.81 -10.51
N PHE A 274 -10.33 -4.93 -10.07
CA PHE A 274 -9.85 -6.26 -10.43
C PHE A 274 -10.10 -6.58 -11.90
N LYS A 275 -11.18 -6.05 -12.50
CA LYS A 275 -11.42 -6.16 -13.94
C LYS A 275 -10.36 -5.43 -14.75
N GLU A 276 -10.00 -4.22 -14.34
CA GLU A 276 -8.91 -3.44 -14.94
C GLU A 276 -7.56 -4.14 -14.77
N ALA A 277 -7.29 -4.70 -13.57
CA ALA A 277 -6.05 -5.40 -13.29
C ALA A 277 -5.90 -6.74 -14.04
N LEU A 278 -7.00 -7.34 -14.48
CA LEU A 278 -7.01 -8.53 -15.35
C LEU A 278 -6.78 -8.21 -16.82
N ASP A 279 -6.84 -6.94 -17.22
CA ASP A 279 -6.56 -6.52 -18.58
C ASP A 279 -5.05 -6.54 -18.87
N PRO A 280 -4.61 -6.99 -20.07
CA PRO A 280 -3.19 -7.01 -20.44
C PRO A 280 -2.45 -5.67 -20.27
N SER A 281 -3.13 -4.55 -20.43
CA SER A 281 -2.55 -3.20 -20.22
C SER A 281 -2.08 -2.95 -18.79
N PHE A 282 -2.57 -3.71 -17.82
CA PHE A 282 -2.12 -3.59 -16.44
C PHE A 282 -0.67 -4.07 -16.26
N LYS A 283 -0.19 -4.99 -17.10
CA LYS A 283 1.23 -5.38 -17.12
C LYS A 283 2.13 -4.25 -17.60
N GLU A 284 1.68 -3.48 -18.58
CA GLU A 284 2.41 -2.30 -19.06
C GLU A 284 2.50 -1.23 -17.96
N TYR A 285 1.42 -1.01 -17.21
CA TYR A 285 1.43 -0.16 -16.04
C TYR A 285 2.41 -0.67 -14.97
N GLY A 286 2.39 -1.96 -14.63
CA GLY A 286 3.34 -2.55 -13.68
C GLY A 286 4.80 -2.39 -14.13
N LYS A 287 5.07 -2.59 -15.43
CA LYS A 287 6.40 -2.35 -16.01
C LYS A 287 6.81 -0.89 -15.84
N ARG A 288 5.93 0.04 -16.17
CA ARG A 288 6.19 1.48 -16.04
C ARG A 288 6.51 1.88 -14.59
N ILE A 289 5.84 1.30 -13.60
CA ILE A 289 6.15 1.55 -12.19
C ILE A 289 7.60 1.19 -11.89
N ILE A 290 8.06 0.00 -12.30
CA ILE A 290 9.41 -0.47 -12.04
C ILE A 290 10.44 0.38 -12.81
N ASP A 291 10.22 0.62 -14.10
CA ASP A 291 11.12 1.43 -14.93
C ASP A 291 11.26 2.85 -14.36
N ASN A 292 10.15 3.46 -13.94
CA ASN A 292 10.13 4.78 -13.31
C ASN A 292 10.86 4.77 -11.95
N ALA A 293 10.65 3.75 -11.12
CA ALA A 293 11.35 3.65 -9.84
C ALA A 293 12.86 3.52 -10.02
N GLN A 294 13.29 2.71 -10.97
CA GLN A 294 14.70 2.55 -11.32
C GLN A 294 15.31 3.86 -11.87
N ALA A 295 14.57 4.58 -12.72
CA ALA A 295 15.03 5.84 -13.29
C ALA A 295 15.14 6.94 -12.23
N LEU A 296 14.12 7.10 -11.38
CA LEU A 296 14.13 8.06 -10.28
C LEU A 296 15.27 7.77 -9.30
N CYS A 297 15.44 6.52 -8.90
CA CYS A 297 16.52 6.07 -8.01
C CYS A 297 17.90 6.43 -8.58
N LYS A 298 18.16 6.05 -9.83
CA LYS A 298 19.43 6.36 -10.52
C LYS A 298 19.64 7.86 -10.69
N GLY A 299 18.58 8.60 -11.01
CA GLY A 299 18.62 10.06 -11.15
C GLY A 299 19.02 10.76 -9.85
N LEU A 300 18.50 10.29 -8.71
CA LEU A 300 18.88 10.79 -7.38
C LEU A 300 20.32 10.43 -7.03
N GLN A 301 20.71 9.17 -7.22
CA GLN A 301 22.08 8.70 -6.94
C GLN A 301 23.14 9.44 -7.78
N LYS A 302 22.85 9.69 -9.07
CA LYS A 302 23.72 10.48 -9.97
C LYS A 302 23.95 11.91 -9.43
N ARG A 303 23.01 12.42 -8.63
CA ARG A 303 23.08 13.76 -8.02
C ARG A 303 23.58 13.72 -6.56
N GLY A 304 24.18 12.60 -6.15
CA GLY A 304 24.81 12.45 -4.82
C GLY A 304 23.80 12.32 -3.68
N ILE A 305 22.62 11.76 -3.96
CA ILE A 305 21.60 11.47 -2.94
C ILE A 305 21.61 9.98 -2.66
N ASP A 306 21.79 9.62 -1.39
CA ASP A 306 21.91 8.25 -0.94
C ASP A 306 20.54 7.56 -0.85
N ILE A 307 20.50 6.31 -1.27
CA ILE A 307 19.31 5.45 -1.23
C ILE A 307 19.59 4.26 -0.32
N VAL A 308 18.73 4.04 0.67
CA VAL A 308 18.81 2.88 1.56
C VAL A 308 18.83 1.60 0.73
N SER A 309 19.66 0.65 1.11
CA SER A 309 19.97 -0.59 0.38
C SER A 309 20.59 -0.38 -1.02
N GLY A 310 21.03 0.82 -1.37
CA GLY A 310 21.69 1.13 -2.63
C GLY A 310 20.80 1.07 -3.86
N GLY A 311 19.47 1.04 -3.71
CA GLY A 311 18.53 1.01 -4.85
C GLY A 311 17.15 0.47 -4.51
N THR A 312 16.39 0.12 -5.55
CA THR A 312 15.04 -0.45 -5.40
C THR A 312 14.77 -1.57 -6.40
N ASP A 313 13.97 -2.55 -5.99
CA ASP A 313 13.46 -3.64 -6.83
C ASP A 313 11.95 -3.55 -7.05
N ASN A 314 11.29 -2.54 -6.45
CA ASN A 314 9.84 -2.37 -6.50
C ASN A 314 9.43 -0.94 -6.87
N HIS A 315 8.27 -0.46 -6.41
CA HIS A 315 7.70 0.85 -6.74
C HIS A 315 8.21 1.99 -5.86
N LEU A 316 8.93 1.71 -4.80
CA LEU A 316 9.34 2.73 -3.83
C LEU A 316 10.84 2.71 -3.58
N MET A 317 11.36 3.80 -3.09
CA MET A 317 12.71 3.96 -2.57
C MET A 317 12.70 4.76 -1.27
N LEU A 318 13.69 4.54 -0.45
CA LEU A 318 13.90 5.25 0.80
C LEU A 318 15.19 6.06 0.66
N VAL A 319 15.04 7.38 0.63
CA VAL A 319 16.15 8.33 0.54
C VAL A 319 16.76 8.49 1.93
N ASP A 320 18.09 8.40 2.03
CA ASP A 320 18.85 8.68 3.24
C ASP A 320 19.40 10.11 3.19
N LEU A 321 19.00 10.94 4.14
CA LEU A 321 19.38 12.34 4.25
C LEU A 321 20.42 12.57 5.37
N ALA A 322 20.73 11.55 6.18
CA ALA A 322 21.59 11.69 7.35
C ALA A 322 22.99 12.19 7.00
N ALA A 323 23.59 11.67 5.92
CA ALA A 323 24.92 12.10 5.46
C ALA A 323 24.97 13.57 5.00
N LYS A 324 23.82 14.14 4.62
CA LYS A 324 23.70 15.57 4.24
C LYS A 324 23.38 16.47 5.45
N GLY A 325 23.18 15.89 6.63
CA GLY A 325 22.79 16.63 7.83
C GLY A 325 21.37 17.19 7.79
N LEU A 326 20.51 16.64 6.94
CA LEU A 326 19.11 17.07 6.74
C LEU A 326 18.15 16.10 7.43
N THR A 327 16.97 16.60 7.75
CA THR A 327 15.89 15.80 8.32
C THR A 327 14.80 15.52 7.28
N GLY A 328 14.10 14.41 7.45
CA GLY A 328 12.94 14.09 6.63
C GLY A 328 11.85 15.15 6.72
N LYS A 329 11.67 15.75 7.92
CA LYS A 329 10.67 16.80 8.15
C LYS A 329 10.95 18.09 7.35
N GLU A 330 12.21 18.48 7.25
CA GLU A 330 12.60 19.66 6.46
C GLU A 330 12.40 19.41 4.97
N VAL A 331 12.92 18.28 4.47
CA VAL A 331 12.84 17.96 3.04
C VAL A 331 11.41 17.68 2.61
N GLU A 332 10.58 17.00 3.42
CA GLU A 332 9.14 16.84 3.17
C GLU A 332 8.46 18.19 2.91
N LYS A 333 8.77 19.20 3.77
CA LYS A 333 8.22 20.53 3.60
C LYS A 333 8.73 21.23 2.34
N TRP A 334 10.01 21.16 2.02
CA TRP A 334 10.60 21.79 0.85
C TRP A 334 10.03 21.21 -0.46
N LEU A 335 9.79 19.88 -0.46
CA LEU A 335 9.14 19.22 -1.58
C LEU A 335 7.69 19.71 -1.74
N ASP A 336 6.93 19.81 -0.65
CA ASP A 336 5.55 20.31 -0.67
C ASP A 336 5.49 21.78 -1.15
N ASP A 337 6.41 22.62 -0.68
CA ASP A 337 6.54 24.01 -1.13
C ASP A 337 6.79 24.12 -2.66
N ALA A 338 7.32 23.07 -3.30
CA ALA A 338 7.55 22.97 -4.73
C ALA A 338 6.51 22.10 -5.47
N ASN A 339 5.38 21.79 -4.84
CA ASN A 339 4.31 20.95 -5.39
C ASN A 339 4.75 19.50 -5.69
N ILE A 340 5.65 18.96 -4.87
CA ILE A 340 6.03 17.54 -4.86
C ILE A 340 5.55 16.93 -3.56
N THR A 341 4.58 16.04 -3.62
CA THR A 341 4.02 15.41 -2.42
C THR A 341 4.77 14.12 -2.10
N ALA A 342 5.40 14.07 -0.92
CA ALA A 342 6.13 12.92 -0.41
C ALA A 342 5.90 12.79 1.10
N ASN A 343 6.43 11.76 1.75
CA ASN A 343 6.38 11.67 3.20
C ASN A 343 7.75 11.39 3.80
N LYS A 344 8.02 12.04 4.95
CA LYS A 344 9.15 11.67 5.80
C LYS A 344 9.02 10.23 6.27
N ASN A 345 10.13 9.55 6.43
CA ASN A 345 10.18 8.16 6.86
C ASN A 345 11.47 7.89 7.63
N THR A 346 11.39 7.09 8.68
CA THR A 346 12.59 6.59 9.36
C THR A 346 13.44 5.77 8.40
N ILE A 347 14.76 5.85 8.57
CA ILE A 347 15.71 4.95 7.93
C ILE A 347 16.18 3.91 8.95
N PRO A 348 16.73 2.75 8.54
CA PRO A 348 17.32 1.81 9.48
C PRO A 348 18.38 2.48 10.34
N ASN A 349 18.34 2.27 11.66
CA ASN A 349 19.23 2.91 12.64
C ASN A 349 19.16 4.45 12.65
N ASP A 350 17.98 5.01 12.40
CA ASP A 350 17.75 6.46 12.30
C ASP A 350 18.19 7.18 13.58
N PRO A 351 19.08 8.19 13.50
CA PRO A 351 19.48 8.97 14.66
C PRO A 351 18.40 9.93 15.17
N GLN A 352 17.35 10.17 14.38
CA GLN A 352 16.25 11.09 14.70
C GLN A 352 15.03 10.34 15.25
N SER A 353 14.16 11.09 15.92
CA SER A 353 12.87 10.56 16.37
C SER A 353 11.92 10.29 15.18
N PRO A 354 10.91 9.40 15.33
CA PRO A 354 9.93 9.13 14.28
C PRO A 354 9.12 10.36 13.80
N PHE A 355 9.10 11.45 14.58
CA PHE A 355 8.41 12.70 14.22
C PHE A 355 9.27 13.63 13.36
N VAL A 356 10.58 13.40 13.32
CA VAL A 356 11.57 14.20 12.57
C VAL A 356 12.11 13.40 11.41
N THR A 357 12.63 12.20 11.65
CA THR A 357 13.24 11.24 10.72
C THR A 357 14.50 11.77 10.00
N SER A 358 15.27 10.88 9.43
CA SER A 358 16.41 11.21 8.56
C SER A 358 16.18 10.76 7.12
N GLY A 359 14.96 10.38 6.75
CA GLY A 359 14.64 9.90 5.41
C GLY A 359 13.35 10.42 4.83
N ILE A 360 13.23 10.24 3.52
CA ILE A 360 12.03 10.48 2.71
C ILE A 360 11.70 9.19 1.94
N ARG A 361 10.42 8.77 1.97
CA ARG A 361 9.93 7.69 1.14
C ARG A 361 9.34 8.26 -0.13
N LEU A 362 9.80 7.77 -1.29
CA LEU A 362 9.31 8.13 -2.61
C LEU A 362 8.76 6.89 -3.32
N GLY A 363 7.69 7.04 -4.08
CA GLY A 363 7.08 5.96 -4.85
C GLY A 363 6.59 6.44 -6.21
N THR A 364 6.51 5.53 -7.17
CA THR A 364 6.22 5.85 -8.57
C THR A 364 4.87 5.34 -9.08
N ALA A 365 4.01 4.78 -8.22
CA ALA A 365 2.73 4.24 -8.65
C ALA A 365 1.80 5.33 -9.22
N ALA A 366 1.64 6.46 -8.51
CA ALA A 366 0.77 7.54 -8.91
C ALA A 366 1.24 8.24 -10.21
N VAL A 367 2.52 8.60 -10.30
CA VAL A 367 3.09 9.20 -11.52
C VAL A 367 3.03 8.26 -12.72
N SER A 368 3.16 6.95 -12.50
CA SER A 368 3.02 5.94 -13.56
C SER A 368 1.57 5.80 -14.03
N SER A 369 0.58 5.89 -13.12
CA SER A 369 -0.85 5.95 -13.48
C SER A 369 -1.18 7.19 -14.27
N ARG A 370 -0.54 8.32 -13.95
CA ARG A 370 -0.68 9.58 -14.66
C ARG A 370 -0.09 9.56 -16.08
N GLY A 371 0.80 8.62 -16.37
CA GLY A 371 1.38 8.41 -17.70
C GLY A 371 2.83 8.82 -17.85
N MET A 372 3.46 9.31 -16.79
CA MET A 372 4.88 9.69 -16.79
C MET A 372 5.78 8.50 -17.08
N ASN A 373 6.93 8.75 -17.69
CA ASN A 373 7.88 7.76 -18.16
C ASN A 373 9.29 7.97 -17.52
N PRO A 374 10.28 7.09 -17.78
CA PRO A 374 11.62 7.22 -17.19
C PRO A 374 12.35 8.54 -17.44
N ASP A 375 12.13 9.20 -18.59
CA ASP A 375 12.78 10.49 -18.87
C ASP A 375 12.21 11.59 -17.98
N ASP A 376 10.90 11.55 -17.68
CA ASP A 376 10.25 12.47 -16.76
C ASP A 376 10.77 12.25 -15.32
N MET A 377 11.20 11.04 -14.97
CA MET A 377 11.77 10.72 -13.65
C MET A 377 13.13 11.37 -13.41
N ASP A 378 13.95 11.58 -14.45
CA ASP A 378 15.22 12.31 -14.30
C ASP A 378 14.97 13.80 -14.02
N GLN A 379 13.92 14.40 -14.61
CA GLN A 379 13.49 15.78 -14.30
C GLN A 379 12.97 15.89 -12.85
N ILE A 380 12.21 14.92 -12.38
CA ILE A 380 11.76 14.86 -10.98
C ILE A 380 12.97 14.72 -10.04
N ALA A 381 13.93 13.86 -10.37
CA ALA A 381 15.16 13.71 -9.59
C ALA A 381 15.97 15.01 -9.55
N GLU A 382 16.00 15.76 -10.64
CA GLU A 382 16.63 17.09 -10.71
C GLU A 382 15.93 18.09 -9.77
N ALA A 383 14.60 18.19 -9.84
CA ALA A 383 13.84 19.07 -8.96
C ALA A 383 14.06 18.74 -7.47
N ILE A 384 14.05 17.45 -7.10
CA ILE A 384 14.31 17.00 -5.71
C ILE A 384 15.73 17.38 -5.30
N ALA A 385 16.73 17.11 -6.13
CA ALA A 385 18.14 17.42 -5.83
C ALA A 385 18.37 18.90 -5.64
N MET A 386 17.82 19.74 -6.50
CA MET A 386 17.89 21.21 -6.38
C MET A 386 17.35 21.72 -5.04
N LEU A 387 16.23 21.14 -4.56
CA LEU A 387 15.63 21.51 -3.28
C LEU A 387 16.47 21.04 -2.10
N ILE A 388 17.10 19.86 -2.20
CA ILE A 388 18.00 19.33 -1.18
C ILE A 388 19.29 20.16 -1.09
N ASP A 389 19.79 20.66 -2.22
CA ASP A 389 21.03 21.46 -2.28
C ASP A 389 20.80 22.88 -1.76
N ASP A 390 19.77 23.58 -2.20
CA ASP A 390 19.40 24.93 -1.75
C ASP A 390 17.94 25.21 -2.07
N HIS A 391 17.03 24.94 -1.11
CA HIS A 391 15.60 25.06 -1.32
C HIS A 391 15.17 26.52 -1.58
N GLU A 392 15.75 27.50 -0.86
CA GLU A 392 15.35 28.89 -1.01
C GLU A 392 15.65 29.43 -2.43
N ALA A 393 16.83 29.10 -2.97
CA ALA A 393 17.24 29.53 -4.30
C ALA A 393 16.53 28.77 -5.44
N ASN A 394 16.04 27.55 -5.19
CA ASN A 394 15.59 26.64 -6.23
C ASN A 394 14.09 26.30 -6.22
N THR A 395 13.32 26.72 -5.21
CA THR A 395 11.88 26.42 -5.12
C THR A 395 11.12 26.79 -6.39
N GLU A 396 11.31 27.99 -6.93
CA GLU A 396 10.60 28.44 -8.15
C GLU A 396 11.03 27.67 -9.40
N LYS A 397 12.30 27.26 -9.49
CA LYS A 397 12.78 26.42 -10.60
C LYS A 397 12.19 25.01 -10.52
N ALA A 398 12.15 24.43 -9.32
CA ALA A 398 11.53 23.12 -9.10
C ALA A 398 10.02 23.16 -9.44
N LYS A 399 9.29 24.20 -9.01
CA LYS A 399 7.89 24.44 -9.41
C LYS A 399 7.71 24.51 -10.92
N ALA A 400 8.62 25.15 -11.65
CA ALA A 400 8.52 25.22 -13.11
C ALA A 400 8.62 23.84 -13.76
N ILE A 401 9.53 22.98 -13.27
CA ILE A 401 9.64 21.58 -13.72
C ILE A 401 8.36 20.81 -13.40
N VAL A 402 7.84 20.93 -12.17
CA VAL A 402 6.60 20.28 -11.74
C VAL A 402 5.45 20.71 -12.63
N LYS A 403 5.30 22.02 -12.88
CA LYS A 403 4.23 22.54 -13.73
C LYS A 403 4.31 22.02 -15.15
N GLU A 404 5.49 21.97 -15.76
CA GLU A 404 5.69 21.43 -17.11
C GLU A 404 5.21 19.96 -17.18
N LEU A 405 5.61 19.15 -16.20
CA LEU A 405 5.23 17.74 -16.14
C LEU A 405 3.73 17.56 -15.87
N THR A 406 3.14 18.36 -14.98
CA THR A 406 1.72 18.23 -14.66
C THR A 406 0.83 18.72 -15.79
N ASP A 407 1.23 19.77 -16.54
CA ASP A 407 0.54 20.23 -17.75
C ASP A 407 0.60 19.19 -18.90
N LYS A 408 1.74 18.49 -19.02
CA LYS A 408 1.93 17.40 -20.01
C LYS A 408 1.06 16.17 -19.74
N TYR A 409 0.79 15.89 -18.47
CA TYR A 409 0.05 14.71 -18.01
C TYR A 409 -1.14 15.10 -17.11
N PRO A 410 -2.19 15.73 -17.63
CA PRO A 410 -3.35 16.12 -16.82
C PRO A 410 -4.07 14.88 -16.27
N LEU A 411 -4.64 15.02 -15.06
CA LEU A 411 -5.56 14.04 -14.47
C LEU A 411 -6.97 14.29 -14.99
N TYR A 412 -7.75 13.22 -15.26
CA TYR A 412 -9.19 13.24 -15.61
C TYR A 412 -9.61 14.17 -16.76
#